data_78d285750037d9876527740131994536
#
_entry.id   78d285750037d9876527740131994536
#
_cell.length_a   1.000
_cell.length_b   1.000
_cell.length_c   1.000
_cell.angle_alpha   90.00
_cell.angle_beta   90.00
_cell.angle_gamma   90.00
#
_symmetry.space_group_name_H-M   'P 1'
#
loop_
_entity.id
_entity.type
_entity.pdbx_description
1 polymer ?
#
loop_
_entity_poly.entity_id
_entity_poly.type
_entity_poly.pdbx_seq_one_letter_code
_entity_poly.pdbx_strand_id
1 'polypeptide(L)'
;MDESTETIEVRAASGSARLGKAIAVAVIIAVALLVIGGVLIYSALQEPADTRLHSVYLIAALIPLGGALCAMLALVASGRRRTRPVLCIGEEISLPRQRTSFAASELERVQFYSLGPDQNFLALIPDGVRVSTLDEAQRYSARLPEQANLGPRELEGKLRERFPGVPIDHLGQVRAED
;
A
#
# COMPACT_ATOMS: atom_id res chain seq x y z
N MET A 1 -20.14 3.20 31.36
CA MET A 1 -19.96 4.12 30.23
C MET A 1 -18.78 3.53 29.45
N ASP A 2 -19.14 2.78 28.45
CA ASP A 2 -18.15 2.07 27.59
C ASP A 2 -17.69 3.10 26.55
N GLU A 3 -16.62 3.80 26.88
CA GLU A 3 -15.96 4.70 25.95
C GLU A 3 -15.20 3.81 24.96
N SER A 4 -15.93 3.34 23.95
CA SER A 4 -15.37 2.56 22.85
C SER A 4 -14.25 3.40 22.25
N THR A 5 -13.03 3.02 22.56
CA THR A 5 -11.79 3.67 22.13
C THR A 5 -11.73 3.56 20.60
N GLU A 6 -12.31 4.53 19.90
CA GLU A 6 -12.36 4.56 18.44
C GLU A 6 -10.93 4.46 17.89
N THR A 7 -10.63 3.37 17.24
CA THR A 7 -9.32 3.14 16.61
C THR A 7 -9.22 4.00 15.35
N ILE A 8 -8.26 4.91 15.30
CA ILE A 8 -7.98 5.71 14.12
C ILE A 8 -7.12 4.88 13.17
N GLU A 9 -7.68 4.50 12.02
CA GLU A 9 -6.94 3.78 10.99
C GLU A 9 -6.73 4.67 9.76
N VAL A 10 -5.48 4.85 9.36
CA VAL A 10 -5.12 5.52 8.11
C VAL A 10 -4.83 4.46 7.05
N ARG A 11 -5.63 4.49 6.00
CA ARG A 11 -5.50 3.59 4.84
C ARG A 11 -5.41 4.42 3.56
N ALA A 12 -4.79 3.86 2.53
CA ALA A 12 -4.89 4.45 1.21
C ALA A 12 -6.34 4.35 0.72
N ALA A 13 -6.93 5.47 0.32
CA ALA A 13 -8.28 5.46 -0.26
C ALA A 13 -8.27 4.69 -1.57
N SER A 14 -9.31 3.87 -1.78
CA SER A 14 -9.43 2.96 -2.93
C SER A 14 -9.66 3.67 -4.28
N GLY A 15 -9.62 4.99 -4.32
CA GLY A 15 -10.27 5.80 -5.36
C GLY A 15 -9.37 6.56 -6.33
N SER A 16 -8.05 6.27 -6.47
CA SER A 16 -7.28 7.01 -7.47
C SER A 16 -7.69 6.59 -8.89
N ALA A 17 -8.20 7.55 -9.68
CA ALA A 17 -8.58 7.33 -11.07
C ALA A 17 -7.42 6.76 -11.94
N ARG A 18 -6.17 7.15 -11.62
CA ARG A 18 -4.96 6.61 -12.27
C ARG A 18 -4.81 5.12 -12.00
N LEU A 19 -5.20 4.69 -10.85
CA LEU A 19 -5.08 3.33 -10.40
C LEU A 19 -6.16 2.42 -10.98
N GLY A 20 -7.39 2.92 -11.07
CA GLY A 20 -8.47 2.25 -11.79
C GLY A 20 -8.06 1.96 -13.24
N LYS A 21 -7.42 2.93 -13.90
CA LYS A 21 -6.87 2.76 -15.26
C LYS A 21 -5.80 1.67 -15.32
N ALA A 22 -4.85 1.66 -14.39
CA ALA A 22 -3.79 0.65 -14.37
C ALA A 22 -4.33 -0.77 -14.15
N ILE A 23 -5.32 -0.92 -13.26
CA ILE A 23 -6.01 -2.21 -13.03
C ILE A 23 -6.78 -2.61 -14.28
N ALA A 24 -7.54 -1.69 -14.90
CA ALA A 24 -8.30 -1.98 -16.12
C ALA A 24 -7.38 -2.44 -17.25
N VAL A 25 -6.25 -1.76 -17.47
CA VAL A 25 -5.25 -2.17 -18.47
C VAL A 25 -4.69 -3.56 -18.15
N ALA A 26 -4.33 -3.85 -16.90
CA ALA A 26 -3.82 -5.16 -16.51
C ALA A 26 -4.86 -6.28 -16.72
N VAL A 27 -6.14 -6.00 -16.44
CA VAL A 27 -7.24 -6.95 -16.69
C VAL A 27 -7.40 -7.19 -18.18
N ILE A 28 -7.40 -6.15 -19.00
CA ILE A 28 -7.50 -6.26 -20.47
C ILE A 28 -6.35 -7.12 -21.03
N ILE A 29 -5.12 -6.88 -20.59
CA ILE A 29 -3.96 -7.67 -20.98
C ILE A 29 -4.12 -9.14 -20.59
N ALA A 30 -4.55 -9.41 -19.33
CA ALA A 30 -4.75 -10.77 -18.85
C ALA A 30 -5.82 -11.51 -19.66
N VAL A 31 -6.93 -10.84 -19.98
CA VAL A 31 -8.01 -11.42 -20.83
C VAL A 31 -7.49 -11.68 -22.25
N ALA A 32 -6.77 -10.74 -22.86
CA ALA A 32 -6.20 -10.94 -24.19
C ALA A 32 -5.24 -12.16 -24.25
N LEU A 33 -4.38 -12.31 -23.21
CA LEU A 33 -3.47 -13.46 -23.12
C LEU A 33 -4.23 -14.78 -22.94
N LEU A 34 -5.31 -14.78 -22.16
CA LEU A 34 -6.18 -15.98 -22.00
C LEU A 34 -6.85 -16.36 -23.33
N VAL A 35 -7.33 -15.38 -24.08
CA VAL A 35 -7.94 -15.63 -25.40
C VAL A 35 -6.91 -16.22 -26.37
N ILE A 36 -5.71 -15.63 -26.44
CA ILE A 36 -4.63 -16.13 -27.32
C ILE A 36 -4.25 -17.57 -26.90
N GLY A 37 -4.04 -17.82 -25.63
CA GLY A 37 -3.74 -19.15 -25.12
C GLY A 37 -4.83 -20.16 -25.41
N GLY A 38 -6.09 -19.77 -25.24
CA GLY A 38 -7.27 -20.59 -25.56
C GLY A 38 -7.35 -20.95 -27.05
N VAL A 39 -7.12 -20.00 -27.94
CA VAL A 39 -7.08 -20.24 -29.40
C VAL A 39 -5.97 -21.23 -29.76
N LEU A 40 -4.77 -21.09 -29.17
CA LEU A 40 -3.67 -22.02 -29.41
C LEU A 40 -3.98 -23.43 -28.93
N ILE A 41 -4.59 -23.59 -27.76
CA ILE A 41 -5.05 -24.91 -27.26
C ILE A 41 -6.11 -25.48 -28.18
N TYR A 42 -7.10 -24.65 -28.56
CA TYR A 42 -8.15 -25.11 -29.47
C TYR A 42 -7.57 -25.59 -30.82
N SER A 43 -6.61 -24.86 -31.38
CA SER A 43 -5.88 -25.26 -32.60
C SER A 43 -5.11 -26.57 -32.39
N ALA A 44 -4.47 -26.75 -31.24
CA ALA A 44 -3.81 -28.01 -30.92
C ALA A 44 -4.78 -29.20 -30.90
N LEU A 45 -5.98 -29.01 -30.32
CA LEU A 45 -6.99 -30.07 -30.23
C LEU A 45 -7.60 -30.48 -31.58
N GLN A 46 -7.48 -29.63 -32.61
CA GLN A 46 -7.91 -29.97 -33.97
C GLN A 46 -6.85 -30.75 -34.78
N GLU A 47 -5.59 -30.69 -34.34
CA GLU A 47 -4.50 -31.42 -34.99
C GLU A 47 -4.37 -32.83 -34.44
N PRO A 48 -4.04 -33.83 -35.26
CA PRO A 48 -3.73 -35.17 -34.80
C PRO A 48 -2.56 -35.18 -33.80
N ALA A 49 -2.72 -35.94 -32.70
CA ALA A 49 -1.75 -35.93 -31.59
C ALA A 49 -0.32 -36.40 -31.96
N ASP A 50 -0.16 -37.08 -33.06
CA ASP A 50 1.12 -37.55 -33.63
C ASP A 50 1.85 -36.50 -34.48
N THR A 51 1.22 -35.36 -34.75
CA THR A 51 1.83 -34.28 -35.54
C THR A 51 2.72 -33.39 -34.67
N ARG A 52 3.83 -32.92 -35.29
CA ARG A 52 4.68 -31.91 -34.64
C ARG A 52 3.95 -30.61 -34.35
N LEU A 53 2.95 -30.25 -35.13
CA LEU A 53 2.16 -29.04 -34.98
C LEU A 53 1.35 -29.06 -33.68
N HIS A 54 0.78 -30.20 -33.28
CA HIS A 54 0.07 -30.36 -31.99
C HIS A 54 0.98 -29.96 -30.82
N SER A 55 2.20 -30.49 -30.76
CA SER A 55 3.17 -30.15 -29.71
C SER A 55 3.60 -28.71 -29.73
N VAL A 56 3.80 -28.12 -30.92
CA VAL A 56 4.16 -26.71 -31.06
C VAL A 56 3.08 -25.77 -30.54
N TYR A 57 1.81 -26.02 -30.85
CA TYR A 57 0.69 -25.23 -30.35
C TYR A 57 0.53 -25.32 -28.83
N LEU A 58 0.71 -26.51 -28.24
CA LEU A 58 0.65 -26.70 -26.79
C LEU A 58 1.79 -25.93 -26.09
N ILE A 59 3.01 -26.03 -26.58
CA ILE A 59 4.15 -25.31 -26.02
C ILE A 59 3.96 -23.79 -26.17
N ALA A 60 3.52 -23.34 -27.36
CA ALA A 60 3.26 -21.92 -27.61
C ALA A 60 2.15 -21.34 -26.70
N ALA A 61 1.15 -22.15 -26.31
CA ALA A 61 0.08 -21.73 -25.41
C ALA A 61 0.56 -21.48 -23.97
N LEU A 62 1.67 -22.12 -23.53
CA LEU A 62 2.20 -21.95 -22.18
C LEU A 62 2.66 -20.50 -21.91
N ILE A 63 3.17 -19.79 -22.93
CA ILE A 63 3.65 -18.42 -22.78
C ILE A 63 2.51 -17.46 -22.43
N PRO A 64 1.43 -17.35 -23.22
CA PRO A 64 0.33 -16.44 -22.91
C PRO A 64 -0.43 -16.86 -21.64
N LEU A 65 -0.61 -18.15 -21.38
CA LEU A 65 -1.26 -18.61 -20.16
C LEU A 65 -0.42 -18.32 -18.91
N GLY A 66 0.90 -18.52 -18.97
CA GLY A 66 1.82 -18.13 -17.90
C GLY A 66 1.80 -16.63 -17.66
N GLY A 67 1.80 -15.83 -18.72
CA GLY A 67 1.67 -14.38 -18.64
C GLY A 67 0.35 -13.92 -17.99
N ALA A 68 -0.76 -14.54 -18.36
CA ALA A 68 -2.08 -14.26 -17.75
C ALA A 68 -2.09 -14.61 -16.26
N LEU A 69 -1.52 -15.74 -15.87
CA LEU A 69 -1.41 -16.15 -14.48
C LEU A 69 -0.57 -15.16 -13.66
N CYS A 70 0.59 -14.76 -14.17
CA CYS A 70 1.44 -13.75 -13.54
C CYS A 70 0.70 -12.40 -13.37
N ALA A 71 -0.04 -11.96 -14.39
CA ALA A 71 -0.82 -10.73 -14.32
C ALA A 71 -1.93 -10.82 -13.24
N MET A 72 -2.63 -11.93 -13.15
CA MET A 72 -3.65 -12.16 -12.11
C MET A 72 -3.05 -12.19 -10.71
N LEU A 73 -1.93 -12.88 -10.52
CA LEU A 73 -1.22 -12.90 -9.23
C LEU A 73 -0.75 -11.51 -8.81
N ALA A 74 -0.24 -10.72 -9.76
CA ALA A 74 0.16 -9.34 -9.50
C ALA A 74 -1.03 -8.45 -9.09
N LEU A 75 -2.19 -8.62 -9.72
CA LEU A 75 -3.43 -7.92 -9.34
C LEU A 75 -3.88 -8.28 -7.93
N VAL A 76 -3.91 -9.55 -7.58
CA VAL A 76 -4.28 -10.03 -6.23
C VAL A 76 -3.29 -9.51 -5.18
N ALA A 77 -1.99 -9.61 -5.45
CA ALA A 77 -0.95 -9.11 -4.54
C ALA A 77 -1.07 -7.59 -4.33
N SER A 78 -1.36 -6.85 -5.39
CA SER A 78 -1.58 -5.39 -5.33
C SER A 78 -2.82 -5.05 -4.51
N GLY A 79 -3.91 -5.79 -4.66
CA GLY A 79 -5.13 -5.63 -3.86
C GLY A 79 -4.85 -5.84 -2.36
N ARG A 80 -4.19 -6.94 -2.01
CA ARG A 80 -3.85 -7.26 -0.61
C ARG A 80 -2.93 -6.23 0.05
N ARG A 81 -1.99 -5.64 -0.68
CA ARG A 81 -1.10 -4.59 -0.16
C ARG A 81 -1.84 -3.30 0.19
N ARG A 82 -2.98 -3.03 -0.44
CA ARG A 82 -3.77 -1.81 -0.27
C ARG A 82 -4.74 -1.85 0.89
N THR A 83 -5.25 -3.01 1.22
CA THR A 83 -6.15 -3.18 2.37
C THR A 83 -5.42 -3.06 3.70
N ARG A 84 -4.08 -3.13 3.70
CA ARG A 84 -3.31 -2.98 4.93
C ARG A 84 -3.28 -1.52 5.37
N PRO A 85 -3.62 -1.21 6.63
CA PRO A 85 -3.49 0.12 7.17
C PRO A 85 -2.01 0.57 7.14
N VAL A 86 -1.80 1.85 6.93
CA VAL A 86 -0.47 2.47 7.00
C VAL A 86 -0.14 2.81 8.44
N LEU A 87 -1.18 3.15 9.21
CA LEU A 87 -1.11 3.57 10.60
C LEU A 87 -2.39 3.13 11.31
N CYS A 88 -2.24 2.55 12.48
CA CYS A 88 -3.33 2.24 13.41
C CYS A 88 -3.03 2.91 14.75
N ILE A 89 -3.98 3.66 15.28
CA ILE A 89 -3.89 4.34 16.57
C ILE A 89 -5.07 3.86 17.43
N GLY A 90 -4.76 3.02 18.39
CA GLY A 90 -5.68 2.47 19.37
C GLY A 90 -5.10 2.68 20.78
N GLU A 91 -5.13 1.66 21.61
CA GLU A 91 -4.36 1.58 22.87
C GLU A 91 -2.87 1.45 22.56
N GLU A 92 -2.56 0.84 21.41
CA GLU A 92 -1.23 0.71 20.83
C GLU A 92 -1.19 1.47 19.51
N ILE A 93 -0.11 2.22 19.29
CA ILE A 93 0.19 2.86 18.01
C ILE A 93 1.02 1.86 17.20
N SER A 94 0.50 1.46 16.05
CA SER A 94 1.15 0.48 15.19
C SER A 94 1.45 1.06 13.82
N LEU A 95 2.69 0.89 13.38
CA LEU A 95 3.23 1.26 12.08
C LEU A 95 3.57 -0.02 11.31
N PRO A 96 2.61 -0.68 10.65
CA PRO A 96 2.79 -2.02 10.08
C PRO A 96 3.90 -2.12 9.03
N ARG A 97 4.19 -1.04 8.32
CA ARG A 97 5.27 -1.02 7.32
C ARG A 97 6.66 -0.99 7.95
N GLN A 98 6.81 -0.30 9.06
CA GLN A 98 8.05 -0.17 9.82
C GLN A 98 8.23 -1.32 10.81
N ARG A 99 7.18 -2.12 11.01
CA ARG A 99 7.13 -3.19 12.04
C ARG A 99 7.42 -2.64 13.44
N THR A 100 6.97 -1.42 13.68
CA THR A 100 7.14 -0.72 14.95
C THR A 100 5.78 -0.57 15.59
N SER A 101 5.71 -0.84 16.89
CA SER A 101 4.55 -0.55 17.72
C SER A 101 4.97 -0.14 19.11
N PHE A 102 4.16 0.69 19.76
CA PHE A 102 4.38 1.17 21.12
C PHE A 102 3.05 1.60 21.74
N ALA A 103 2.99 1.68 23.07
CA ALA A 103 1.76 2.06 23.75
C ALA A 103 1.38 3.53 23.45
N ALA A 104 0.09 3.80 23.25
CA ALA A 104 -0.39 5.15 22.96
C ALA A 104 -0.08 6.15 24.08
N SER A 105 0.05 5.66 25.32
CA SER A 105 0.48 6.45 26.48
C SER A 105 1.94 6.91 26.45
N GLU A 106 2.76 6.26 25.63
CA GLU A 106 4.18 6.60 25.44
C GLU A 106 4.39 7.69 24.39
N LEU A 107 3.31 8.14 23.70
CA LEU A 107 3.44 9.15 22.64
C LEU A 107 3.85 10.50 23.23
N GLU A 108 5.06 10.95 22.94
CA GLU A 108 5.59 12.24 23.41
C GLU A 108 5.33 13.36 22.40
N ARG A 109 5.45 13.07 21.10
CA ARG A 109 5.40 14.10 20.05
C ARG A 109 4.87 13.56 18.74
N VAL A 110 4.14 14.41 18.02
CA VAL A 110 3.66 14.18 16.66
C VAL A 110 4.28 15.20 15.73
N GLN A 111 4.83 14.76 14.60
CA GLN A 111 5.44 15.66 13.62
C GLN A 111 4.93 15.37 12.22
N PHE A 112 4.45 16.41 11.55
CA PHE A 112 4.13 16.37 10.13
C PHE A 112 5.30 16.97 9.34
N TYR A 113 5.82 16.24 8.36
CA TYR A 113 6.89 16.72 7.49
C TYR A 113 6.75 16.17 6.07
N SER A 114 7.42 16.80 5.12
CA SER A 114 7.51 16.32 3.74
C SER A 114 8.96 16.26 3.28
N LEU A 115 9.27 15.23 2.48
CA LEU A 115 10.58 15.08 1.81
C LEU A 115 10.54 15.52 0.34
N GLY A 116 9.35 15.90 -0.14
CA GLY A 116 9.12 16.32 -1.51
C GLY A 116 7.65 16.64 -1.74
N PRO A 117 7.25 17.14 -2.93
CA PRO A 117 5.91 17.63 -3.21
C PRO A 117 4.80 16.61 -2.93
N ASP A 118 5.07 15.31 -3.12
CA ASP A 118 4.08 14.23 -2.96
C ASP A 118 4.47 13.24 -1.86
N GLN A 119 5.36 13.63 -0.95
CA GLN A 119 5.91 12.77 0.08
C GLN A 119 5.67 13.34 1.46
N ASN A 120 4.41 13.22 1.91
CA ASN A 120 4.02 13.63 3.26
C ASN A 120 4.19 12.48 4.25
N PHE A 121 4.76 12.79 5.39
CA PHE A 121 5.02 11.85 6.47
C PHE A 121 4.41 12.35 7.78
N LEU A 122 4.02 11.40 8.60
CA LEU A 122 3.63 11.61 9.98
C LEU A 122 4.59 10.81 10.86
N ALA A 123 5.39 11.46 11.67
CA ALA A 123 6.20 10.84 12.69
C ALA A 123 5.44 10.85 14.03
N LEU A 124 5.44 9.70 14.70
CA LEU A 124 4.85 9.49 16.01
C LEU A 124 5.98 9.04 16.94
N ILE A 125 6.49 9.97 17.73
CA ILE A 125 7.72 9.78 18.51
C ILE A 125 7.34 9.42 19.94
N PRO A 126 7.71 8.19 20.41
CA PRO A 126 7.48 7.80 21.79
C PRO A 126 8.48 8.46 22.74
N ASP A 127 8.10 8.52 24.02
CA ASP A 127 8.93 9.05 25.12
C ASP A 127 10.28 8.34 25.19
N GLY A 128 11.32 9.10 25.50
CA GLY A 128 12.69 8.61 25.62
C GLY A 128 13.41 8.35 24.28
N VAL A 129 12.75 8.47 23.14
CA VAL A 129 13.37 8.33 21.82
C VAL A 129 13.90 9.67 21.32
N ARG A 130 15.22 9.79 21.23
CA ARG A 130 15.86 10.95 20.57
C ARG A 130 16.07 10.61 19.11
N VAL A 131 15.33 11.29 18.26
CA VAL A 131 15.49 11.18 16.81
C VAL A 131 16.64 12.12 16.41
N SER A 132 17.81 11.54 16.16
CA SER A 132 19.02 12.28 15.75
C SER A 132 19.31 12.15 14.26
N THR A 133 18.77 11.11 13.61
CA THR A 133 18.99 10.83 12.20
C THR A 133 17.67 10.64 11.46
N LEU A 134 17.69 10.85 10.13
CA LEU A 134 16.51 10.63 9.27
C LEU A 134 16.05 9.16 9.30
N ASP A 135 16.98 8.21 9.39
CA ASP A 135 16.68 6.78 9.48
C ASP A 135 15.96 6.42 10.78
N GLU A 136 16.34 7.03 11.89
CA GLU A 136 15.64 6.87 13.17
C GLU A 136 14.23 7.47 13.08
N ALA A 137 14.11 8.67 12.48
CA ALA A 137 12.81 9.28 12.22
C ALA A 137 11.90 8.39 11.38
N GLN A 138 12.44 7.72 10.37
CA GLN A 138 11.66 6.85 9.48
C GLN A 138 11.06 5.63 10.18
N ARG A 139 11.70 5.10 11.24
CA ARG A 139 11.16 3.97 12.01
C ARG A 139 9.84 4.31 12.70
N TYR A 140 9.67 5.56 13.09
CA TYR A 140 8.48 6.07 13.76
C TYR A 140 7.59 6.88 12.84
N SER A 141 7.82 6.84 11.52
CA SER A 141 7.10 7.65 10.55
C SER A 141 6.24 6.80 9.63
N ALA A 142 5.01 7.24 9.42
CA ALA A 142 4.14 6.71 8.39
C ALA A 142 4.13 7.65 7.19
N ARG A 143 4.38 7.14 5.99
CA ARG A 143 4.11 7.90 4.77
C ARG A 143 2.61 7.97 4.56
N LEU A 144 2.08 9.18 4.57
CA LEU A 144 0.67 9.42 4.30
C LEU A 144 0.41 9.29 2.79
N PRO A 145 -0.56 8.48 2.37
CA PRO A 145 -0.96 8.41 0.98
C PRO A 145 -1.54 9.77 0.54
N GLU A 146 -1.31 10.19 -0.71
CA GLU A 146 -1.96 11.38 -1.29
C GLU A 146 -3.48 11.35 -1.18
N GLN A 147 -4.04 10.15 -1.31
CA GLN A 147 -5.45 9.86 -1.11
C GLN A 147 -5.57 8.91 0.07
N ALA A 148 -5.51 9.45 1.26
CA ALA A 148 -5.86 8.72 2.48
C ALA A 148 -7.37 8.80 2.72
N ASN A 149 -7.91 7.83 3.47
CA ASN A 149 -9.28 7.87 3.97
C ASN A 149 -9.52 9.06 4.91
N LEU A 150 -8.47 9.53 5.58
CA LEU A 150 -8.45 10.72 6.41
C LEU A 150 -7.49 11.75 5.81
N GLY A 151 -7.98 12.97 5.55
CA GLY A 151 -7.13 14.07 5.13
C GLY A 151 -6.16 14.50 6.24
N PRO A 152 -5.00 15.15 5.92
CA PRO A 152 -4.02 15.55 6.93
C PRO A 152 -4.62 16.42 8.05
N ARG A 153 -5.52 17.35 7.72
CA ARG A 153 -6.20 18.22 8.69
C ARG A 153 -7.18 17.46 9.58
N GLU A 154 -7.91 16.50 9.00
CA GLU A 154 -8.84 15.68 9.75
C GLU A 154 -8.10 14.73 10.69
N LEU A 155 -7.00 14.14 10.21
CA LEU A 155 -6.11 13.30 11.03
C LEU A 155 -5.52 14.11 12.18
N GLU A 156 -5.06 15.34 11.94
CA GLU A 156 -4.57 16.24 12.97
C GLU A 156 -5.66 16.56 14.01
N GLY A 157 -6.88 16.83 13.57
CA GLY A 157 -8.02 17.07 14.47
C GLY A 157 -8.27 15.89 15.41
N LYS A 158 -8.33 14.68 14.84
CA LYS A 158 -8.51 13.43 15.63
C LYS A 158 -7.34 13.16 16.57
N LEU A 159 -6.10 13.48 16.17
CA LEU A 159 -4.92 13.36 17.02
C LEU A 159 -4.98 14.33 18.21
N ARG A 160 -5.35 15.58 17.98
CA ARG A 160 -5.51 16.58 19.05
C ARG A 160 -6.61 16.21 20.04
N GLU A 161 -7.71 15.68 19.53
CA GLU A 161 -8.83 15.24 20.38
C GLU A 161 -8.42 14.05 21.26
N ARG A 162 -7.68 13.11 20.69
CA ARG A 162 -7.26 11.89 21.40
C ARG A 162 -6.08 12.10 22.34
N PHE A 163 -5.16 12.99 21.98
CA PHE A 163 -3.92 13.28 22.71
C PHE A 163 -3.79 14.79 23.02
N PRO A 164 -4.65 15.34 23.87
CA PRO A 164 -4.72 16.80 24.09
C PRO A 164 -3.45 17.40 24.70
N GLY A 165 -2.58 16.56 25.30
CA GLY A 165 -1.32 17.00 25.91
C GLY A 165 -0.09 16.81 25.01
N VAL A 166 -0.24 16.20 23.85
CA VAL A 166 0.90 15.89 22.97
C VAL A 166 1.12 17.02 21.97
N PRO A 167 2.34 17.60 21.88
CA PRO A 167 2.64 18.62 20.89
C PRO A 167 2.60 18.07 19.47
N ILE A 168 1.97 18.84 18.55
CA ILE A 168 1.90 18.54 17.13
C ILE A 168 2.65 19.60 16.37
N ASP A 169 3.77 19.22 15.79
CA ASP A 169 4.68 20.09 15.06
C ASP A 169 4.52 19.93 13.55
N HIS A 170 4.62 21.04 12.82
CA HIS A 170 4.67 21.06 11.35
C HIS A 170 6.06 21.51 10.91
N LEU A 171 6.90 20.58 10.50
CA LEU A 171 8.30 20.86 10.10
C LEU A 171 8.42 21.37 8.66
N GLY A 172 7.33 21.27 7.87
CA GLY A 172 7.35 21.64 6.46
C GLY A 172 8.20 20.68 5.62
N GLN A 173 8.90 21.20 4.63
CA GLN A 173 9.76 20.40 3.77
C GLN A 173 11.15 20.25 4.42
N VAL A 174 11.49 19.05 4.78
CA VAL A 174 12.80 18.66 5.31
C VAL A 174 13.66 18.19 4.13
N ARG A 175 14.88 18.72 4.01
CA ARG A 175 15.87 18.21 3.06
C ARG A 175 16.61 17.05 3.74
N ALA A 176 16.72 15.94 3.05
CA ALA A 176 17.70 14.92 3.42
C ALA A 176 19.09 15.56 3.17
N GLU A 177 19.77 15.97 4.21
CA GLU A 177 21.20 16.29 4.12
C GLU A 177 21.95 14.96 4.05
N ASP A 178 22.79 14.84 3.03
CA ASP A 178 23.67 13.68 2.75
C ASP A 178 24.69 13.46 3.87
#